data_830b72d054cf0e1d58d0af79551c383c
#
_entry.id   830b72d054cf0e1d58d0af79551c383c
#
_cell.length_a   1.000
_cell.length_b   1.000
_cell.length_c   1.000
_cell.angle_alpha   90.00
_cell.angle_beta   90.00
_cell.angle_gamma   90.00
#
_symmetry.space_group_name_H-M   'P 1'
#
loop_
_entity.id
_entity.type
_entity.pdbx_description
1 polymer ?
#
loop_
_entity_poly.entity_id
_entity_poly.type
_entity_poly.pdbx_seq_one_letter_code
_entity_poly.pdbx_strand_id
1 'polypeptide(L)'
;MATDRLENIVALAKRRGFVYPSSEIYGGLRASWDYGPLGVELKNNVKRQWWKSMVMGREDVVGLDSCVILSKEVWEASGHIATFSDPLTECTACHKRYRADHLMEAYEAKHKKPATSLSEINCPACGNKGQFTEPKQFSGMLKTYLGPVEDESGLAYLRPETAQGIFINFDQVMTTSRKKPPFGIGQIGKSFRNEITPGNFIFRTREFEQMEMEFFVVPGSDEEWHQYWIDTRMAWYVDLGINPDRLRLFDHPKEKLSHYSKRTADIEYKFEFAGTEWGELEGIANRTDFDLKAHSAASGKDLSYFDQEKGERWTPFVIEPAAGVDRCALTFLMDAFTEDEAPNSKGEMEKRAVLKLDHRLAPIKAALLPLSRNADLSPKARDLAAQLRKNWSIDFDDAGAIGRRYRRQDEIGTPYCITIDFETLEDNAVTIRDRDTMAQERIGIDNVEAWLAPRLLGC
;
A
#
# COMPACT_ATOMS: atom_id res chain seq x y z
N MET A 1 13.42 21.33 -0.89
CA MET A 1 13.40 20.43 0.29
C MET A 1 12.39 19.28 0.15
N ALA A 2 11.15 19.50 -0.25
CA ALA A 2 10.16 18.40 -0.41
C ALA A 2 10.47 17.47 -1.60
N THR A 3 10.85 18.00 -2.74
CA THR A 3 11.29 17.22 -3.91
C THR A 3 12.50 16.33 -3.62
N ASP A 4 13.40 16.77 -2.74
CA ASP A 4 14.59 16.02 -2.35
C ASP A 4 14.27 14.72 -1.59
N ARG A 5 13.21 14.71 -0.77
CA ARG A 5 12.89 13.53 0.07
C ARG A 5 12.40 12.36 -0.78
N LEU A 6 11.46 12.58 -1.69
CA LEU A 6 10.99 11.54 -2.59
C LEU A 6 12.12 11.02 -3.50
N GLU A 7 12.95 11.93 -4.02
CA GLU A 7 14.11 11.58 -4.87
C GLU A 7 15.11 10.71 -4.10
N ASN A 8 15.40 11.05 -2.84
CA ASN A 8 16.28 10.27 -1.97
C ASN A 8 15.70 8.86 -1.70
N ILE A 9 14.39 8.76 -1.44
CA ILE A 9 13.71 7.47 -1.25
C ILE A 9 13.75 6.63 -2.53
N VAL A 10 13.46 7.24 -3.69
CA VAL A 10 13.52 6.54 -4.99
C VAL A 10 14.93 6.03 -5.28
N ALA A 11 15.95 6.85 -5.03
CA ALA A 11 17.34 6.46 -5.20
C ALA A 11 17.75 5.33 -4.24
N LEU A 12 17.35 5.42 -2.97
CA LEU A 12 17.56 4.37 -1.97
C LEU A 12 16.87 3.07 -2.37
N ALA A 13 15.58 3.15 -2.74
CA ALA A 13 14.76 2.01 -3.10
C ALA A 13 15.36 1.22 -4.29
N LYS A 14 15.80 1.93 -5.32
CA LYS A 14 16.47 1.33 -6.48
C LYS A 14 17.83 0.72 -6.10
N ARG A 15 18.67 1.48 -5.41
CA ARG A 15 20.02 1.03 -5.03
C ARG A 15 19.99 -0.17 -4.09
N ARG A 16 19.01 -0.25 -3.20
CA ARG A 16 18.92 -1.31 -2.17
C ARG A 16 17.99 -2.46 -2.54
N GLY A 17 17.36 -2.42 -3.70
CA GLY A 17 16.54 -3.53 -4.17
C GLY A 17 15.16 -3.62 -3.53
N PHE A 18 14.56 -2.47 -3.23
CA PHE A 18 13.16 -2.40 -2.88
C PHE A 18 12.26 -2.40 -4.12
N VAL A 19 12.55 -1.51 -5.08
CA VAL A 19 11.70 -1.33 -6.25
C VAL A 19 12.56 -1.06 -7.49
N TYR A 20 12.24 -1.70 -8.60
CA TYR A 20 12.87 -1.52 -9.91
C TYR A 20 11.85 -1.07 -10.96
N PRO A 21 12.25 -0.33 -11.99
CA PRO A 21 11.39 -0.13 -13.17
C PRO A 21 11.09 -1.47 -13.83
N SER A 22 9.82 -1.75 -14.09
CA SER A 22 9.45 -3.00 -14.79
C SER A 22 9.95 -2.98 -16.22
N SER A 23 10.42 -4.13 -16.69
CA SER A 23 10.94 -4.32 -18.07
C SER A 23 12.10 -3.40 -18.45
N GLU A 24 12.95 -3.01 -17.48
CA GLU A 24 14.01 -2.02 -17.66
C GLU A 24 14.99 -2.37 -18.79
N ILE A 25 15.30 -3.66 -19.00
CA ILE A 25 16.19 -4.14 -20.07
C ILE A 25 15.64 -3.87 -21.48
N TYR A 26 14.34 -3.56 -21.60
CA TYR A 26 13.67 -3.18 -22.86
C TYR A 26 13.31 -1.69 -22.90
N GLY A 27 13.90 -0.87 -22.03
CA GLY A 27 13.62 0.55 -21.92
C GLY A 27 12.56 0.93 -20.90
N GLY A 28 12.02 -0.05 -20.18
CA GLY A 28 11.04 0.13 -19.13
C GLY A 28 9.60 0.33 -19.61
N LEU A 29 8.64 0.00 -18.77
CA LEU A 29 7.23 0.30 -18.97
C LEU A 29 6.81 1.41 -18.01
N ARG A 30 6.33 2.52 -18.54
CA ARG A 30 5.97 3.69 -17.73
C ARG A 30 4.91 3.34 -16.68
N ALA A 31 5.18 3.74 -15.43
CA ALA A 31 4.32 3.53 -14.28
C ALA A 31 4.05 2.05 -13.95
N SER A 32 4.99 1.21 -14.28
CA SER A 32 5.03 -0.19 -13.88
C SER A 32 6.32 -0.45 -13.11
N TRP A 33 6.20 -1.14 -12.00
CA TRP A 33 7.29 -1.34 -11.06
C TRP A 33 7.33 -2.79 -10.59
N ASP A 34 8.53 -3.34 -10.50
CA ASP A 34 8.79 -4.64 -9.93
C ASP A 34 9.35 -4.48 -8.52
N TYR A 35 8.89 -5.27 -7.58
CA TYR A 35 9.42 -5.29 -6.23
C TYR A 35 10.59 -6.25 -6.15
N GLY A 36 11.75 -5.71 -5.78
CA GLY A 36 12.96 -6.48 -5.56
C GLY A 36 12.93 -7.25 -4.24
N PRO A 37 14.05 -7.93 -3.88
CA PRO A 37 14.09 -8.82 -2.70
C PRO A 37 13.67 -8.15 -1.38
N LEU A 38 14.05 -6.90 -1.14
CA LEU A 38 13.64 -6.18 0.07
C LEU A 38 12.22 -5.61 -0.05
N GLY A 39 11.83 -5.21 -1.26
CA GLY A 39 10.50 -4.66 -1.50
C GLY A 39 9.38 -5.67 -1.35
N VAL A 40 9.57 -6.90 -1.84
CA VAL A 40 8.58 -7.97 -1.69
C VAL A 40 8.38 -8.34 -0.21
N GLU A 41 9.46 -8.36 0.57
CA GLU A 41 9.36 -8.62 2.02
C GLU A 41 8.65 -7.48 2.76
N LEU A 42 8.95 -6.21 2.42
CA LEU A 42 8.22 -5.06 2.97
C LEU A 42 6.72 -5.15 2.65
N LYS A 43 6.35 -5.40 1.38
CA LYS A 43 4.95 -5.58 0.98
C LYS A 43 4.26 -6.73 1.73
N ASN A 44 4.93 -7.87 1.84
CA ASN A 44 4.38 -9.03 2.55
C ASN A 44 4.18 -8.72 4.04
N ASN A 45 5.11 -7.98 4.65
CA ASN A 45 4.99 -7.54 6.04
C ASN A 45 3.81 -6.58 6.22
N VAL A 46 3.63 -5.58 5.33
CA VAL A 46 2.46 -4.67 5.35
C VAL A 46 1.16 -5.47 5.25
N LYS A 47 1.05 -6.37 4.27
CA LYS A 47 -0.12 -7.23 4.08
C LYS A 47 -0.39 -8.12 5.31
N ARG A 48 0.66 -8.68 5.91
CA ARG A 48 0.55 -9.50 7.12
C ARG A 48 0.01 -8.70 8.30
N GLN A 49 0.51 -7.48 8.53
CA GLN A 49 0.02 -6.61 9.60
C GLN A 49 -1.43 -6.18 9.37
N TRP A 50 -1.80 -5.85 8.13
CA TRP A 50 -3.19 -5.55 7.79
C TRP A 50 -4.10 -6.77 8.02
N TRP A 51 -3.73 -7.94 7.50
CA TRP A 51 -4.51 -9.17 7.64
C TRP A 51 -4.67 -9.60 9.09
N LYS A 52 -3.61 -9.43 9.88
CA LYS A 52 -3.64 -9.70 11.33
C LYS A 52 -4.61 -8.77 12.05
N SER A 53 -4.59 -7.47 11.73
CA SER A 53 -5.45 -6.46 12.35
C SER A 53 -6.90 -6.57 11.91
N MET A 54 -7.14 -6.78 10.60
CA MET A 54 -8.47 -6.69 10.01
C MET A 54 -9.22 -8.02 9.98
N VAL A 55 -8.51 -9.15 9.90
CA VAL A 55 -9.14 -10.47 9.71
C VAL A 55 -8.82 -11.41 10.88
N MET A 56 -7.55 -11.71 11.14
CA MET A 56 -7.19 -12.73 12.13
C MET A 56 -7.47 -12.31 13.57
N GLY A 57 -7.30 -11.03 13.88
CA GLY A 57 -7.49 -10.47 15.22
C GLY A 57 -8.94 -10.17 15.58
N ARG A 58 -9.90 -10.55 14.72
CA ARG A 58 -11.32 -10.22 14.88
C ARG A 58 -12.19 -11.45 14.71
N GLU A 59 -13.25 -11.54 15.51
CA GLU A 59 -14.26 -12.58 15.36
C GLU A 59 -15.34 -12.23 14.34
N ASP A 60 -15.48 -10.95 13.99
CA ASP A 60 -16.50 -10.41 13.11
C ASP A 60 -16.06 -10.17 11.67
N VAL A 61 -14.83 -10.57 11.28
CA VAL A 61 -14.33 -10.45 9.90
C VAL A 61 -13.80 -11.80 9.43
N VAL A 62 -14.05 -12.11 8.15
CA VAL A 62 -13.53 -13.30 7.46
C VAL A 62 -12.80 -12.89 6.19
N GLY A 63 -11.95 -13.79 5.69
CA GLY A 63 -11.18 -13.53 4.46
C GLY A 63 -11.83 -14.10 3.22
N LEU A 64 -11.56 -13.46 2.08
CA LEU A 64 -11.93 -13.92 0.75
C LEU A 64 -10.76 -13.69 -0.21
N ASP A 65 -10.63 -14.51 -1.24
CA ASP A 65 -9.78 -14.28 -2.41
C ASP A 65 -10.61 -14.54 -3.67
N SER A 66 -11.14 -13.47 -4.29
CA SER A 66 -11.92 -13.55 -5.50
C SER A 66 -11.04 -13.41 -6.74
N CYS A 67 -11.54 -13.90 -7.90
CA CYS A 67 -10.83 -13.83 -9.15
C CYS A 67 -10.53 -12.40 -9.60
N VAL A 68 -9.38 -12.20 -10.27
CA VAL A 68 -9.00 -10.94 -10.91
C VAL A 68 -9.88 -10.63 -12.13
N ILE A 69 -10.18 -11.66 -12.93
CA ILE A 69 -11.03 -11.55 -14.10
C ILE A 69 -12.44 -11.91 -13.67
N LEU A 70 -13.36 -10.95 -13.75
CA LEU A 70 -14.77 -11.13 -13.45
C LEU A 70 -15.59 -10.93 -14.73
N SER A 71 -16.81 -11.48 -14.74
CA SER A 71 -17.71 -11.34 -15.87
C SER A 71 -18.10 -9.88 -16.11
N LYS A 72 -18.43 -9.56 -17.37
CA LYS A 72 -18.80 -8.20 -17.78
C LYS A 72 -20.00 -7.64 -17.00
N GLU A 73 -20.96 -8.52 -16.69
CA GLU A 73 -22.19 -8.19 -15.98
C GLU A 73 -21.93 -7.62 -14.58
N VAL A 74 -20.84 -8.04 -13.91
CA VAL A 74 -20.44 -7.48 -12.62
C VAL A 74 -20.15 -5.99 -12.76
N TRP A 75 -19.43 -5.62 -13.81
CA TRP A 75 -19.01 -4.25 -14.07
C TRP A 75 -20.11 -3.38 -14.68
N GLU A 76 -21.08 -3.99 -15.35
CA GLU A 76 -22.32 -3.33 -15.77
C GLU A 76 -23.21 -3.03 -14.57
N ALA A 77 -23.43 -4.01 -13.69
CA ALA A 77 -24.25 -3.88 -12.50
C ALA A 77 -23.71 -2.82 -11.53
N SER A 78 -22.41 -2.81 -11.28
CA SER A 78 -21.75 -1.84 -10.42
C SER A 78 -21.61 -0.45 -11.04
N GLY A 79 -21.92 -0.29 -12.34
CA GLY A 79 -21.82 0.98 -13.07
C GLY A 79 -20.41 1.33 -13.59
N HIS A 80 -19.38 0.51 -13.30
CA HIS A 80 -18.01 0.81 -13.73
C HIS A 80 -17.85 0.98 -15.23
N ILE A 81 -18.52 0.16 -16.05
CA ILE A 81 -18.44 0.28 -17.51
C ILE A 81 -18.98 1.63 -17.99
N ALA A 82 -20.00 2.15 -17.35
CA ALA A 82 -20.67 3.41 -17.73
C ALA A 82 -19.95 4.66 -17.20
N THR A 83 -19.41 4.59 -15.98
CA THR A 83 -18.94 5.80 -15.26
C THR A 83 -17.42 5.84 -15.02
N PHE A 84 -16.72 4.69 -15.08
CA PHE A 84 -15.29 4.63 -14.84
C PHE A 84 -14.50 5.06 -16.09
N SER A 85 -14.71 6.31 -16.47
CA SER A 85 -14.07 6.94 -17.63
C SER A 85 -13.74 8.39 -17.31
N ASP A 86 -12.60 8.84 -17.83
CA ASP A 86 -12.11 10.21 -17.66
C ASP A 86 -12.15 10.98 -18.99
N PRO A 87 -12.50 12.27 -18.97
CA PRO A 87 -12.43 13.10 -20.17
C PRO A 87 -10.97 13.40 -20.51
N LEU A 88 -10.41 12.70 -21.49
CA LEU A 88 -9.03 12.84 -21.95
C LEU A 88 -8.92 13.89 -23.05
N THR A 89 -8.00 14.84 -22.90
CA THR A 89 -7.58 15.78 -23.93
C THR A 89 -6.08 15.72 -24.18
N GLU A 90 -5.64 16.06 -25.39
CA GLU A 90 -4.24 16.13 -25.77
C GLU A 90 -3.86 17.56 -26.18
N CYS A 91 -2.72 18.05 -25.69
CA CYS A 91 -2.17 19.31 -26.19
C CYS A 91 -1.61 19.10 -27.60
N THR A 92 -2.18 19.82 -28.59
CA THR A 92 -1.77 19.67 -30.00
C THR A 92 -0.37 20.20 -30.30
N ALA A 93 0.22 21.00 -29.39
CA ALA A 93 1.56 21.57 -29.56
C ALA A 93 2.67 20.64 -29.00
N CYS A 94 2.44 19.94 -27.87
CA CYS A 94 3.47 19.11 -27.23
C CYS A 94 3.06 17.65 -27.06
N HIS A 95 1.88 17.26 -27.54
CA HIS A 95 1.32 15.90 -27.52
C HIS A 95 1.21 15.26 -26.12
N LYS A 96 1.28 16.07 -25.05
CA LYS A 96 1.00 15.59 -23.71
C LYS A 96 -0.50 15.51 -23.45
N ARG A 97 -0.90 14.45 -22.76
CA ARG A 97 -2.30 14.15 -22.45
C ARG A 97 -2.63 14.52 -21.02
N TYR A 98 -3.85 14.98 -20.82
CA TYR A 98 -4.36 15.47 -19.54
C TYR A 98 -5.83 15.09 -19.37
N ARG A 99 -6.28 15.00 -18.13
CA ARG A 99 -7.71 15.01 -17.82
C ARG A 99 -8.23 16.43 -18.00
N ALA A 100 -9.27 16.59 -18.78
CA ALA A 100 -9.84 17.90 -19.08
C ALA A 100 -10.45 18.55 -17.83
N ASP A 101 -11.14 17.77 -16.99
CA ASP A 101 -11.69 18.21 -15.71
C ASP A 101 -10.61 18.76 -14.76
N HIS A 102 -9.48 18.04 -14.58
CA HIS A 102 -8.36 18.52 -13.75
C HIS A 102 -7.73 19.82 -14.29
N LEU A 103 -7.67 19.99 -15.61
CA LEU A 103 -7.20 21.27 -16.19
C LEU A 103 -8.13 22.41 -15.85
N MET A 104 -9.45 22.18 -15.91
CA MET A 104 -10.47 23.16 -15.54
C MET A 104 -10.42 23.52 -14.06
N GLU A 105 -10.34 22.50 -13.17
CA GLU A 105 -10.21 22.71 -11.71
C GLU A 105 -8.93 23.49 -11.36
N ALA A 106 -7.79 23.13 -11.95
CA ALA A 106 -6.52 23.83 -11.72
C ALA A 106 -6.57 25.30 -12.17
N TYR A 107 -7.25 25.57 -13.29
CA TYR A 107 -7.48 26.92 -13.75
C TYR A 107 -8.35 27.73 -12.76
N GLU A 108 -9.44 27.14 -12.30
CA GLU A 108 -10.34 27.77 -11.32
C GLU A 108 -9.63 28.06 -10.00
N ALA A 109 -8.88 27.10 -9.48
CA ALA A 109 -8.09 27.25 -8.25
C ALA A 109 -7.10 28.43 -8.34
N LYS A 110 -6.46 28.60 -9.53
CA LYS A 110 -5.46 29.64 -9.78
C LYS A 110 -6.11 31.03 -10.01
N HIS A 111 -7.21 31.07 -10.77
CA HIS A 111 -7.81 32.33 -11.22
C HIS A 111 -9.02 32.75 -10.39
N LYS A 112 -9.48 31.91 -9.43
CA LYS A 112 -10.70 32.12 -8.63
C LYS A 112 -11.96 32.33 -9.48
N LYS A 113 -11.95 31.73 -10.67
CA LYS A 113 -12.98 31.85 -11.71
C LYS A 113 -12.95 30.57 -12.55
N PRO A 114 -14.09 29.89 -12.78
CA PRO A 114 -14.15 28.75 -13.67
C PRO A 114 -13.77 29.11 -15.10
N ALA A 115 -13.06 28.23 -15.79
CA ALA A 115 -12.87 28.34 -17.23
C ALA A 115 -14.16 27.91 -17.94
N THR A 116 -14.53 28.60 -19.02
CA THR A 116 -15.69 28.18 -19.80
C THR A 116 -15.35 27.12 -20.84
N SER A 117 -14.06 27.01 -21.20
CA SER A 117 -13.56 26.00 -22.14
C SER A 117 -12.04 25.81 -22.00
N LEU A 118 -11.53 24.73 -22.57
CA LEU A 118 -10.08 24.44 -22.62
C LEU A 118 -9.31 25.50 -23.45
N SER A 119 -9.98 26.30 -24.27
CA SER A 119 -9.34 27.38 -25.04
C SER A 119 -8.79 28.52 -24.16
N GLU A 120 -9.25 28.63 -22.92
CA GLU A 120 -8.75 29.62 -21.95
C GLU A 120 -7.50 29.15 -21.19
N ILE A 121 -7.19 27.87 -21.25
CA ILE A 121 -6.22 27.20 -20.39
C ILE A 121 -4.85 27.10 -21.08
N ASN A 122 -3.80 27.41 -20.35
CA ASN A 122 -2.43 27.17 -20.80
C ASN A 122 -2.01 25.72 -20.53
N CYS A 123 -1.35 25.08 -21.51
CA CYS A 123 -0.80 23.76 -21.31
C CYS A 123 0.23 23.77 -20.17
N PRO A 124 0.09 22.91 -19.14
CA PRO A 124 1.03 22.87 -18.02
C PRO A 124 2.48 22.55 -18.41
N ALA A 125 2.66 21.85 -19.54
CA ALA A 125 3.98 21.43 -19.98
C ALA A 125 4.68 22.41 -20.92
N CYS A 126 3.98 23.00 -21.89
CA CYS A 126 4.60 23.86 -22.92
C CYS A 126 4.12 25.32 -22.87
N GLY A 127 3.14 25.66 -22.01
CA GLY A 127 2.63 27.02 -21.85
C GLY A 127 1.71 27.48 -22.95
N ASN A 128 1.54 26.77 -24.06
CA ASN A 128 0.66 27.18 -25.17
C ASN A 128 -0.80 27.20 -24.70
N LYS A 129 -1.49 28.30 -25.03
CA LYS A 129 -2.87 28.53 -24.64
C LYS A 129 -3.85 27.95 -25.65
N GLY A 130 -4.90 27.27 -25.14
CA GLY A 130 -6.02 26.80 -25.95
C GLY A 130 -5.71 25.74 -27.00
N GLN A 131 -4.54 25.13 -26.92
CA GLN A 131 -4.05 24.11 -27.86
C GLN A 131 -4.41 22.70 -27.41
N PHE A 132 -5.71 22.40 -27.24
CA PHE A 132 -6.18 21.11 -26.79
C PHE A 132 -7.19 20.50 -27.78
N THR A 133 -7.14 19.16 -27.89
CA THR A 133 -8.17 18.42 -28.62
C THR A 133 -9.50 18.45 -27.87
N GLU A 134 -10.61 18.19 -28.56
CA GLU A 134 -11.88 17.91 -27.88
C GLU A 134 -11.73 16.71 -26.92
N PRO A 135 -12.26 16.82 -25.69
CA PRO A 135 -12.19 15.73 -24.73
C PRO A 135 -12.91 14.48 -25.24
N LYS A 136 -12.22 13.34 -25.13
CA LYS A 136 -12.80 12.03 -25.44
C LYS A 136 -12.84 11.19 -24.17
N GLN A 137 -13.92 10.43 -23.98
CA GLN A 137 -14.01 9.51 -22.85
C GLN A 137 -12.95 8.41 -22.97
N PHE A 138 -12.15 8.28 -21.93
CA PHE A 138 -11.08 7.31 -21.82
C PHE A 138 -11.44 6.32 -20.72
N SER A 139 -11.64 5.05 -21.07
CA SER A 139 -11.97 4.01 -20.08
C SER A 139 -10.79 3.75 -19.14
N GLY A 140 -11.05 3.84 -17.84
CA GLY A 140 -10.13 3.40 -16.79
C GLY A 140 -10.03 1.88 -16.63
N MET A 141 -10.93 1.12 -17.28
CA MET A 141 -10.93 -0.35 -17.26
C MET A 141 -9.91 -0.93 -18.25
N LEU A 142 -9.09 -1.88 -17.78
CA LEU A 142 -8.27 -2.70 -18.66
C LEU A 142 -9.05 -3.91 -19.14
N LYS A 143 -9.03 -4.13 -20.46
CA LYS A 143 -9.76 -5.20 -21.16
C LYS A 143 -8.84 -6.37 -21.50
N THR A 144 -9.43 -7.56 -21.55
CA THR A 144 -8.81 -8.77 -22.10
C THR A 144 -9.87 -9.61 -22.82
N TYR A 145 -9.45 -10.66 -23.51
CA TYR A 145 -10.35 -11.60 -24.15
C TYR A 145 -10.11 -13.01 -23.63
N LEU A 146 -11.18 -13.73 -23.35
CA LEU A 146 -11.15 -15.13 -22.95
C LEU A 146 -11.56 -16.00 -24.13
N GLY A 147 -10.87 -17.12 -24.31
CA GLY A 147 -11.12 -18.02 -25.44
C GLY A 147 -10.29 -17.71 -26.68
N PRO A 148 -10.52 -18.42 -27.79
CA PRO A 148 -9.65 -18.37 -28.97
C PRO A 148 -9.94 -17.21 -29.94
N VAL A 149 -11.04 -16.46 -29.74
CA VAL A 149 -11.47 -15.38 -30.63
C VAL A 149 -11.59 -14.07 -29.84
N GLU A 150 -11.03 -13.00 -30.41
CA GLU A 150 -11.13 -11.67 -29.83
C GLU A 150 -12.39 -10.96 -30.34
N ASP A 151 -13.54 -11.30 -29.76
CA ASP A 151 -14.83 -10.68 -30.04
C ASP A 151 -15.59 -10.30 -28.74
N GLU A 152 -16.77 -9.72 -28.89
CA GLU A 152 -17.59 -9.30 -27.74
C GLU A 152 -17.99 -10.46 -26.81
N SER A 153 -18.05 -11.69 -27.30
CA SER A 153 -18.40 -12.86 -26.49
C SER A 153 -17.28 -13.29 -25.54
N GLY A 154 -16.03 -13.00 -25.91
CA GLY A 154 -14.84 -13.26 -25.10
C GLY A 154 -14.41 -12.07 -24.25
N LEU A 155 -15.04 -10.90 -24.38
CA LEU A 155 -14.62 -9.70 -23.69
C LEU A 155 -14.74 -9.83 -22.17
N ALA A 156 -13.62 -9.63 -21.48
CA ALA A 156 -13.54 -9.61 -20.03
C ALA A 156 -12.73 -8.40 -19.55
N TYR A 157 -12.83 -8.09 -18.27
CA TYR A 157 -12.14 -6.97 -17.66
C TYR A 157 -11.27 -7.44 -16.51
N LEU A 158 -10.08 -6.83 -16.40
CA LEU A 158 -9.29 -6.91 -15.18
C LEU A 158 -9.94 -5.97 -14.15
N ARG A 159 -10.16 -6.45 -12.94
CA ARG A 159 -10.85 -5.68 -11.90
C ARG A 159 -10.11 -4.38 -11.56
N PRO A 160 -10.79 -3.23 -11.48
CA PRO A 160 -10.23 -1.96 -11.04
C PRO A 160 -10.21 -1.80 -9.50
N GLU A 161 -10.92 -2.68 -8.80
CA GLU A 161 -11.04 -2.75 -7.34
C GLU A 161 -11.37 -4.18 -6.89
N THR A 162 -11.14 -4.48 -5.63
CA THR A 162 -11.45 -5.81 -5.05
C THR A 162 -12.86 -5.90 -4.48
N ALA A 163 -13.55 -4.78 -4.25
CA ALA A 163 -14.87 -4.67 -3.62
C ALA A 163 -15.94 -5.52 -4.30
N GLN A 164 -16.05 -5.44 -5.65
CA GLN A 164 -17.14 -6.11 -6.37
C GLN A 164 -17.07 -7.64 -6.22
N GLY A 165 -15.85 -8.20 -6.15
CA GLY A 165 -15.65 -9.60 -5.84
C GLY A 165 -16.20 -10.01 -4.47
N ILE A 166 -16.20 -9.09 -3.49
CA ILE A 166 -16.78 -9.32 -2.17
C ILE A 166 -18.31 -9.29 -2.25
N PHE A 167 -18.90 -8.30 -2.90
CA PHE A 167 -20.36 -8.17 -2.98
C PHE A 167 -21.04 -9.35 -3.65
N ILE A 168 -20.50 -9.83 -4.77
CA ILE A 168 -21.09 -10.99 -5.48
C ILE A 168 -20.96 -12.30 -4.71
N ASN A 169 -20.05 -12.38 -3.73
CA ASN A 169 -19.86 -13.53 -2.86
C ASN A 169 -20.48 -13.37 -1.46
N PHE A 170 -21.16 -12.26 -1.19
CA PHE A 170 -21.71 -11.92 0.14
C PHE A 170 -22.55 -13.06 0.73
N ASP A 171 -23.57 -13.51 0.02
CA ASP A 171 -24.49 -14.55 0.51
C ASP A 171 -23.79 -15.89 0.77
N GLN A 172 -22.89 -16.29 -0.12
CA GLN A 172 -22.12 -17.54 0.03
C GLN A 172 -21.19 -17.46 1.24
N VAL A 173 -20.47 -16.35 1.41
CA VAL A 173 -19.53 -16.15 2.53
C VAL A 173 -20.31 -16.07 3.84
N MET A 174 -21.38 -15.29 3.91
CA MET A 174 -22.23 -15.17 5.08
C MET A 174 -22.77 -16.53 5.53
N THR A 175 -23.31 -17.30 4.59
CA THR A 175 -23.90 -18.62 4.85
C THR A 175 -22.86 -19.65 5.28
N THR A 176 -21.76 -19.76 4.57
CA THR A 176 -20.73 -20.79 4.85
C THR A 176 -19.92 -20.49 6.12
N SER A 177 -19.69 -19.21 6.41
CA SER A 177 -18.99 -18.78 7.64
C SER A 177 -19.94 -18.60 8.84
N ARG A 178 -21.26 -18.72 8.63
CA ARG A 178 -22.30 -18.53 9.66
C ARG A 178 -22.23 -17.16 10.34
N LYS A 179 -21.85 -16.14 9.58
CA LYS A 179 -21.79 -14.77 10.08
C LYS A 179 -23.16 -14.09 9.98
N LYS A 180 -23.38 -13.13 10.87
CA LYS A 180 -24.54 -12.23 10.86
C LYS A 180 -24.01 -10.79 10.88
N PRO A 181 -24.68 -9.83 10.22
CA PRO A 181 -24.33 -8.42 10.39
C PRO A 181 -24.49 -7.97 11.88
N PRO A 182 -23.54 -7.18 12.44
CA PRO A 182 -22.39 -6.63 11.74
C PRO A 182 -21.26 -7.64 11.52
N PHE A 183 -20.76 -7.78 10.28
CA PHE A 183 -19.57 -8.56 9.98
C PHE A 183 -18.88 -8.05 8.71
N GLY A 184 -17.61 -8.36 8.55
CA GLY A 184 -16.80 -7.94 7.41
C GLY A 184 -16.24 -9.11 6.58
N ILE A 185 -15.96 -8.81 5.32
CA ILE A 185 -15.23 -9.69 4.39
C ILE A 185 -14.00 -8.92 3.88
N GLY A 186 -12.81 -9.35 4.28
CA GLY A 186 -11.55 -8.73 3.87
C GLY A 186 -10.88 -9.47 2.72
N GLN A 187 -10.24 -8.72 1.85
CA GLN A 187 -9.48 -9.24 0.71
C GLN A 187 -8.20 -8.45 0.49
N ILE A 188 -7.13 -9.15 0.09
CA ILE A 188 -5.92 -8.55 -0.47
C ILE A 188 -5.75 -9.08 -1.88
N GLY A 189 -5.60 -8.20 -2.86
CA GLY A 189 -5.44 -8.66 -4.22
C GLY A 189 -5.04 -7.58 -5.22
N LYS A 190 -4.60 -8.02 -6.39
CA LYS A 190 -4.26 -7.15 -7.51
C LYS A 190 -5.49 -6.47 -8.07
N SER A 191 -5.32 -5.18 -8.40
CA SER A 191 -6.28 -4.36 -9.13
C SER A 191 -5.57 -3.58 -10.24
N PHE A 192 -6.33 -3.16 -11.24
CA PHE A 192 -5.80 -2.63 -12.49
C PHE A 192 -6.58 -1.40 -12.92
N ARG A 193 -5.90 -0.27 -13.08
CA ARG A 193 -6.51 0.97 -13.58
C ARG A 193 -5.68 1.54 -14.72
N ASN A 194 -6.32 1.81 -15.85
CA ASN A 194 -5.65 2.40 -17.00
C ASN A 194 -5.41 3.90 -16.77
N GLU A 195 -4.49 4.22 -15.86
CA GLU A 195 -4.19 5.59 -15.45
C GLU A 195 -3.67 6.45 -16.62
N ILE A 196 -4.26 7.64 -16.80
CA ILE A 196 -3.84 8.63 -17.81
C ILE A 196 -2.54 9.31 -17.38
N THR A 197 -2.46 9.72 -16.11
CA THR A 197 -1.34 10.44 -15.51
C THR A 197 -0.75 9.68 -14.33
N PRO A 198 -0.17 8.49 -14.58
CA PRO A 198 0.51 7.77 -13.51
C PRO A 198 1.77 8.52 -13.08
N GLY A 199 2.17 8.40 -11.83
CA GLY A 199 3.35 9.11 -11.34
C GLY A 199 3.59 9.01 -9.85
N ASN A 200 4.56 9.81 -9.39
CA ASN A 200 5.03 9.83 -8.03
C ASN A 200 5.49 8.44 -7.55
N PHE A 201 6.37 7.82 -8.34
CA PHE A 201 6.93 6.50 -8.05
C PHE A 201 5.83 5.43 -7.96
N ILE A 202 5.76 4.66 -6.86
CA ILE A 202 4.73 3.63 -6.63
C ILE A 202 3.42 4.16 -6.05
N PHE A 203 3.23 5.49 -5.96
CA PHE A 203 2.01 6.09 -5.45
C PHE A 203 0.80 5.91 -6.38
N ARG A 204 1.03 6.05 -7.71
CA ARG A 204 -0.02 5.86 -8.72
C ARG A 204 0.51 5.04 -9.90
N THR A 205 0.09 3.79 -9.95
CA THR A 205 0.50 2.79 -10.92
C THR A 205 -0.71 2.18 -11.62
N ARG A 206 -0.50 1.49 -12.76
CA ARG A 206 -1.60 0.84 -13.49
C ARG A 206 -1.97 -0.52 -12.93
N GLU A 207 -1.01 -1.21 -12.35
CA GLU A 207 -1.18 -2.45 -11.61
C GLU A 207 -0.74 -2.21 -10.17
N PHE A 208 -1.60 -2.53 -9.21
CA PHE A 208 -1.34 -2.32 -7.78
C PHE A 208 -2.03 -3.40 -6.95
N GLU A 209 -1.73 -3.48 -5.66
CA GLU A 209 -2.45 -4.34 -4.73
C GLU A 209 -3.32 -3.49 -3.80
N GLN A 210 -4.56 -3.93 -3.59
CA GLN A 210 -5.46 -3.38 -2.57
C GLN A 210 -5.57 -4.32 -1.37
N MET A 211 -5.75 -3.71 -0.21
CA MET A 211 -6.22 -4.31 1.04
C MET A 211 -7.56 -3.66 1.32
N GLU A 212 -8.64 -4.38 1.14
CA GLU A 212 -10.01 -3.86 1.15
C GLU A 212 -10.91 -4.74 1.99
N MET A 213 -11.83 -4.15 2.71
CA MET A 213 -12.78 -4.87 3.53
C MET A 213 -14.15 -4.23 3.41
N GLU A 214 -15.16 -5.05 3.13
CA GLU A 214 -16.56 -4.64 3.15
C GLU A 214 -17.19 -5.05 4.47
N PHE A 215 -17.56 -4.09 5.30
CA PHE A 215 -18.17 -4.33 6.60
C PHE A 215 -19.67 -4.07 6.53
N PHE A 216 -20.43 -5.15 6.63
CA PHE A 216 -21.89 -5.19 6.48
C PHE A 216 -22.57 -4.89 7.80
N VAL A 217 -23.39 -3.82 7.85
CA VAL A 217 -24.02 -3.33 9.08
C VAL A 217 -25.53 -3.19 8.94
N VAL A 218 -26.21 -3.12 10.08
CA VAL A 218 -27.64 -2.83 10.12
C VAL A 218 -27.89 -1.41 9.60
N PRO A 219 -28.85 -1.18 8.69
CA PRO A 219 -29.21 0.17 8.26
C PRO A 219 -29.55 1.08 9.44
N GLY A 220 -28.94 2.27 9.48
CA GLY A 220 -29.08 3.24 10.57
C GLY A 220 -27.97 3.18 11.62
N SER A 221 -27.12 2.14 11.65
CA SER A 221 -25.89 2.09 12.46
C SER A 221 -24.63 2.47 11.67
N ASP A 222 -24.77 2.79 10.41
CA ASP A 222 -23.71 3.01 9.43
C ASP A 222 -22.78 4.19 9.78
N GLU A 223 -23.30 5.26 10.37
CA GLU A 223 -22.46 6.42 10.74
C GLU A 223 -21.55 6.11 11.93
N GLU A 224 -22.03 5.35 12.90
CA GLU A 224 -21.23 4.90 14.04
C GLU A 224 -20.11 3.95 13.58
N TRP A 225 -20.44 2.97 12.73
CA TRP A 225 -19.46 2.05 12.17
C TRP A 225 -18.47 2.74 11.24
N HIS A 226 -18.88 3.73 10.48
CA HIS A 226 -17.99 4.52 9.66
C HIS A 226 -16.93 5.25 10.52
N GLN A 227 -17.36 5.91 11.60
CA GLN A 227 -16.43 6.56 12.54
C GLN A 227 -15.51 5.55 13.23
N TYR A 228 -16.05 4.41 13.67
CA TYR A 228 -15.26 3.33 14.27
C TYR A 228 -14.13 2.87 13.35
N TRP A 229 -14.41 2.69 12.06
CA TRP A 229 -13.39 2.26 11.10
C TRP A 229 -12.37 3.36 10.80
N ILE A 230 -12.77 4.62 10.74
CA ILE A 230 -11.84 5.75 10.64
C ILE A 230 -10.84 5.72 11.79
N ASP A 231 -11.32 5.64 13.03
CA ASP A 231 -10.47 5.66 14.22
C ASP A 231 -9.55 4.43 14.28
N THR A 232 -10.09 3.26 13.96
CA THR A 232 -9.36 1.99 13.93
C THR A 232 -8.23 2.02 12.90
N ARG A 233 -8.50 2.52 11.70
CA ARG A 233 -7.51 2.58 10.63
C ARG A 233 -6.44 3.64 10.90
N MET A 234 -6.82 4.80 11.39
CA MET A 234 -5.87 5.83 11.81
C MET A 234 -4.89 5.30 12.88
N ALA A 235 -5.43 4.63 13.91
CA ALA A 235 -4.63 4.02 14.97
C ALA A 235 -3.66 2.95 14.45
N TRP A 236 -4.05 2.17 13.42
CA TRP A 236 -3.20 1.15 12.82
C TRP A 236 -1.92 1.73 12.19
N TYR A 237 -2.01 2.85 11.49
CA TYR A 237 -0.85 3.52 10.90
C TYR A 237 0.10 4.05 11.98
N VAL A 238 -0.46 4.65 13.04
CA VAL A 238 0.34 5.18 14.17
C VAL A 238 1.02 4.05 14.93
N ASP A 239 0.32 2.92 15.17
CA ASP A 239 0.88 1.73 15.82
C ASP A 239 2.07 1.13 15.05
N LEU A 240 2.05 1.24 13.71
CA LEU A 240 3.15 0.79 12.85
C LEU A 240 4.23 1.86 12.60
N GLY A 241 4.22 2.93 13.38
CA GLY A 241 5.31 3.91 13.46
C GLY A 241 5.15 5.14 12.57
N ILE A 242 4.01 5.35 11.90
CA ILE A 242 3.79 6.61 11.17
C ILE A 242 3.61 7.76 12.18
N ASN A 243 4.33 8.85 11.94
CA ASN A 243 4.20 10.08 12.73
C ASN A 243 2.78 10.67 12.60
N PRO A 244 2.01 10.79 13.70
CA PRO A 244 0.65 11.31 13.66
C PRO A 244 0.55 12.73 13.09
N ASP A 245 1.59 13.57 13.24
CA ASP A 245 1.64 14.93 12.67
C ASP A 245 1.70 14.94 11.13
N ARG A 246 1.93 13.78 10.52
CA ARG A 246 1.94 13.56 9.08
C ARG A 246 0.69 12.86 8.55
N LEU A 247 -0.27 12.59 9.42
CA LEU A 247 -1.58 12.05 9.07
C LEU A 247 -2.66 13.11 9.29
N ARG A 248 -3.67 13.10 8.45
CA ARG A 248 -4.89 13.84 8.68
C ARG A 248 -6.10 13.11 8.14
N LEU A 249 -7.27 13.45 8.65
CA LEU A 249 -8.53 13.03 8.07
C LEU A 249 -9.02 14.11 7.09
N PHE A 250 -9.47 13.69 5.92
CA PHE A 250 -10.11 14.55 4.92
C PHE A 250 -11.49 14.00 4.60
N ASP A 251 -12.53 14.68 5.09
CA ASP A 251 -13.92 14.39 4.73
C ASP A 251 -14.24 14.98 3.35
N HIS A 252 -14.72 14.16 2.43
CA HIS A 252 -15.10 14.61 1.10
C HIS A 252 -16.37 15.48 1.15
N PRO A 253 -16.37 16.63 0.47
CA PRO A 253 -17.59 17.44 0.33
C PRO A 253 -18.64 16.66 -0.48
N LYS A 254 -19.92 16.86 -0.15
CA LYS A 254 -21.04 16.09 -0.73
C LYS A 254 -21.04 16.08 -2.26
N GLU A 255 -20.61 17.17 -2.88
CA GLU A 255 -20.57 17.36 -4.33
C GLU A 255 -19.50 16.50 -5.02
N LYS A 256 -18.55 15.97 -4.25
CA LYS A 256 -17.44 15.13 -4.75
C LYS A 256 -17.59 13.65 -4.37
N LEU A 257 -18.67 13.28 -3.70
CA LEU A 257 -18.92 11.88 -3.35
C LEU A 257 -19.21 11.04 -4.59
N SER A 258 -18.74 9.81 -4.59
CA SER A 258 -19.15 8.79 -5.57
C SER A 258 -20.66 8.56 -5.47
N HIS A 259 -21.29 8.17 -6.57
CA HIS A 259 -22.75 7.99 -6.67
C HIS A 259 -23.33 6.95 -5.69
N TYR A 260 -22.49 6.06 -5.18
CA TYR A 260 -22.84 5.03 -4.21
C TYR A 260 -22.60 5.45 -2.75
N SER A 261 -21.92 6.55 -2.49
CA SER A 261 -21.44 6.89 -1.15
C SER A 261 -22.30 7.96 -0.48
N LYS A 262 -22.67 7.69 0.79
CA LYS A 262 -23.31 8.65 1.69
C LYS A 262 -22.28 9.58 2.35
N ARG A 263 -21.12 9.07 2.70
CA ARG A 263 -19.95 9.78 3.25
C ARG A 263 -18.68 9.02 2.85
N THR A 264 -17.64 9.75 2.50
CA THR A 264 -16.30 9.23 2.30
C THR A 264 -15.31 10.11 3.06
N ALA A 265 -14.42 9.48 3.80
CA ALA A 265 -13.32 10.13 4.47
C ALA A 265 -12.00 9.46 4.07
N ASP A 266 -10.99 10.25 3.72
CA ASP A 266 -9.67 9.75 3.43
C ASP A 266 -8.74 9.98 4.62
N ILE A 267 -7.98 8.95 4.97
CA ILE A 267 -6.75 9.14 5.73
C ILE A 267 -5.70 9.58 4.72
N GLU A 268 -5.22 10.81 4.87
CA GLU A 268 -4.18 11.36 4.03
C GLU A 268 -2.84 11.41 4.77
N TYR A 269 -1.76 11.16 4.01
CA TYR A 269 -0.38 11.35 4.48
C TYR A 269 0.27 12.54 3.79
N LYS A 270 1.14 13.22 4.52
CA LYS A 270 1.92 14.38 4.05
C LYS A 270 3.09 13.92 3.18
N PHE A 271 2.81 13.62 1.92
CA PHE A 271 3.80 13.19 0.94
C PHE A 271 4.71 14.30 0.45
N GLU A 272 4.23 15.55 0.46
CA GLU A 272 4.96 16.72 -0.02
C GLU A 272 5.37 16.59 -1.51
N PHE A 273 4.50 16.01 -2.35
CA PHE A 273 4.73 15.93 -3.79
C PHE A 273 4.71 17.33 -4.44
N ALA A 274 5.38 17.45 -5.61
CA ALA A 274 5.29 18.68 -6.39
C ALA A 274 3.83 18.97 -6.78
N GLY A 275 3.27 20.08 -6.25
CA GLY A 275 1.91 20.53 -6.52
C GLY A 275 0.83 20.05 -5.55
N THR A 276 1.14 19.11 -4.63
CA THR A 276 0.24 18.73 -3.55
C THR A 276 1.01 18.30 -2.31
N GLU A 277 0.65 18.82 -1.18
CA GLU A 277 1.31 18.49 0.10
C GLU A 277 0.79 17.16 0.66
N TRP A 278 -0.51 16.92 0.52
CA TRP A 278 -1.22 15.77 1.06
C TRP A 278 -1.66 14.82 -0.04
N GLY A 279 -1.71 13.54 0.26
CA GLY A 279 -2.20 12.52 -0.65
C GLY A 279 -2.95 11.43 0.10
N GLU A 280 -3.98 10.92 -0.53
CA GLU A 280 -4.80 9.82 -0.04
C GLU A 280 -3.94 8.57 0.22
N LEU A 281 -4.03 8.04 1.43
CA LEU A 281 -3.39 6.79 1.85
C LEU A 281 -4.41 5.66 1.94
N GLU A 282 -5.57 5.91 2.54
CA GLU A 282 -6.67 4.97 2.68
C GLU A 282 -8.00 5.71 2.60
N GLY A 283 -8.92 5.23 1.76
CA GLY A 283 -10.29 5.71 1.71
C GLY A 283 -11.20 4.90 2.63
N ILE A 284 -12.14 5.55 3.30
CA ILE A 284 -13.16 4.88 4.12
C ILE A 284 -14.52 5.42 3.69
N ALA A 285 -15.29 4.59 2.97
CA ALA A 285 -16.57 4.98 2.39
C ALA A 285 -17.75 4.31 3.10
N ASN A 286 -18.81 5.06 3.28
CA ASN A 286 -20.13 4.53 3.60
C ASN A 286 -20.91 4.36 2.28
N ARG A 287 -20.92 3.15 1.75
CA ARG A 287 -21.50 2.78 0.45
C ARG A 287 -23.01 2.54 0.51
N THR A 288 -23.61 2.63 1.68
CA THR A 288 -25.01 2.26 1.91
C THR A 288 -25.32 0.83 1.45
N ASP A 289 -26.49 0.55 0.93
CA ASP A 289 -26.91 -0.74 0.37
C ASP A 289 -26.79 -0.78 -1.17
N PHE A 290 -26.10 0.19 -1.78
CA PHE A 290 -26.08 0.40 -3.22
C PHE A 290 -25.62 -0.84 -3.99
N ASP A 291 -24.42 -1.38 -3.67
CA ASP A 291 -23.83 -2.48 -4.43
C ASP A 291 -24.66 -3.77 -4.31
N LEU A 292 -25.08 -4.13 -3.10
CA LEU A 292 -25.90 -5.32 -2.89
C LEU A 292 -27.23 -5.24 -3.63
N LYS A 293 -27.88 -4.07 -3.66
CA LYS A 293 -29.11 -3.83 -4.43
C LYS A 293 -28.87 -3.88 -5.93
N ALA A 294 -27.77 -3.28 -6.41
CA ALA A 294 -27.40 -3.26 -7.82
C ALA A 294 -27.17 -4.69 -8.34
N HIS A 295 -26.37 -5.48 -7.61
CA HIS A 295 -26.15 -6.89 -7.95
C HIS A 295 -27.38 -7.76 -7.81
N SER A 296 -28.23 -7.52 -6.80
CA SER A 296 -29.50 -8.24 -6.69
C SER A 296 -30.40 -7.98 -7.88
N ALA A 297 -30.52 -6.72 -8.30
CA ALA A 297 -31.36 -6.34 -9.44
C ALA A 297 -30.83 -6.92 -10.76
N ALA A 298 -29.51 -6.88 -10.98
CA ALA A 298 -28.90 -7.35 -12.21
C ALA A 298 -28.88 -8.87 -12.33
N SER A 299 -28.61 -9.59 -11.24
CA SER A 299 -28.48 -11.05 -11.24
C SER A 299 -29.79 -11.79 -10.98
N GLY A 300 -30.81 -11.14 -10.43
CA GLY A 300 -32.02 -11.75 -9.94
C GLY A 300 -31.84 -12.57 -8.63
N LYS A 301 -30.65 -12.47 -7.97
CA LYS A 301 -30.37 -13.10 -6.69
C LYS A 301 -30.64 -12.12 -5.57
N ASP A 302 -31.33 -12.58 -4.52
CA ASP A 302 -31.56 -11.75 -3.32
C ASP A 302 -30.31 -11.76 -2.44
N LEU A 303 -29.64 -10.60 -2.33
CA LEU A 303 -28.48 -10.36 -1.46
C LEU A 303 -28.88 -9.65 -0.15
N SER A 304 -30.14 -9.73 0.25
CA SER A 304 -30.58 -9.21 1.55
C SER A 304 -30.30 -10.22 2.67
N TYR A 305 -30.21 -9.71 3.90
CA TYR A 305 -30.11 -10.50 5.11
C TYR A 305 -31.51 -10.73 5.72
N PHE A 306 -31.79 -11.96 6.15
CA PHE A 306 -32.98 -12.28 6.92
C PHE A 306 -32.65 -12.38 8.40
N ASP A 307 -33.12 -11.43 9.19
CA ASP A 307 -32.98 -11.42 10.64
C ASP A 307 -34.04 -12.36 11.26
N GLN A 308 -33.61 -13.55 11.66
CA GLN A 308 -34.48 -14.57 12.23
C GLN A 308 -35.08 -14.16 13.58
N GLU A 309 -34.39 -13.31 14.35
CA GLU A 309 -34.82 -12.88 15.66
C GLU A 309 -35.99 -11.86 15.58
N LYS A 310 -35.91 -10.99 14.56
CA LYS A 310 -36.92 -9.97 14.29
C LYS A 310 -37.98 -10.42 13.29
N GLY A 311 -37.73 -11.49 12.54
CA GLY A 311 -38.59 -11.92 11.45
C GLY A 311 -38.62 -10.96 10.26
N GLU A 312 -37.61 -10.13 10.11
CA GLU A 312 -37.53 -9.06 9.11
C GLU A 312 -36.40 -9.31 8.12
N ARG A 313 -36.55 -8.78 6.90
CA ARG A 313 -35.54 -8.82 5.84
C ARG A 313 -35.10 -7.41 5.48
N TRP A 314 -33.79 -7.21 5.37
CA TRP A 314 -33.21 -5.92 5.01
C TRP A 314 -31.89 -6.10 4.26
N THR A 315 -31.51 -5.13 3.44
CA THR A 315 -30.21 -5.11 2.76
C THR A 315 -29.19 -4.40 3.66
N PRO A 316 -28.04 -5.04 3.99
CA PRO A 316 -27.01 -4.40 4.79
C PRO A 316 -26.50 -3.11 4.17
N PHE A 317 -26.19 -2.12 5.01
CA PHE A 317 -25.32 -1.01 4.62
C PHE A 317 -23.88 -1.46 4.72
N VAL A 318 -23.00 -0.84 3.95
CA VAL A 318 -21.60 -1.25 3.81
C VAL A 318 -20.66 -0.12 4.16
N ILE A 319 -19.70 -0.42 5.02
CA ILE A 319 -18.56 0.46 5.29
C ILE A 319 -17.31 -0.18 4.68
N GLU A 320 -16.61 0.58 3.84
CA GLU A 320 -15.46 0.13 3.06
C GLU A 320 -14.19 0.88 3.47
N PRO A 321 -13.32 0.32 4.31
CA PRO A 321 -11.92 0.73 4.39
C PRO A 321 -11.12 0.08 3.26
N ALA A 322 -10.46 0.91 2.43
CA ALA A 322 -9.71 0.48 1.26
C ALA A 322 -8.35 1.17 1.16
N ALA A 323 -7.26 0.41 1.30
CA ALA A 323 -5.88 0.89 1.24
C ALA A 323 -5.11 0.23 0.10
N GLY A 324 -4.24 1.00 -0.57
CA GLY A 324 -3.28 0.47 -1.53
C GLY A 324 -2.02 -0.02 -0.82
N VAL A 325 -1.63 -1.30 -1.02
CA VAL A 325 -0.38 -1.85 -0.45
C VAL A 325 0.83 -1.05 -0.90
N ASP A 326 0.84 -0.64 -2.16
CA ASP A 326 1.94 0.11 -2.78
C ASP A 326 2.08 1.51 -2.17
N ARG A 327 0.95 2.21 -1.94
CA ARG A 327 0.93 3.50 -1.21
C ARG A 327 1.36 3.35 0.23
N CYS A 328 0.89 2.31 0.94
CA CYS A 328 1.33 2.01 2.30
C CYS A 328 2.83 1.76 2.36
N ALA A 329 3.38 0.95 1.46
CA ALA A 329 4.82 0.68 1.39
C ALA A 329 5.62 1.97 1.15
N LEU A 330 5.17 2.84 0.24
CA LEU A 330 5.79 4.14 0.02
C LEU A 330 5.73 5.02 1.26
N THR A 331 4.57 5.09 1.92
CA THR A 331 4.37 5.88 3.13
C THR A 331 5.30 5.44 4.25
N PHE A 332 5.39 4.13 4.51
CA PHE A 332 6.30 3.60 5.53
C PHE A 332 7.77 3.88 5.18
N LEU A 333 8.17 3.78 3.92
CA LEU A 333 9.53 4.14 3.49
C LEU A 333 9.81 5.64 3.68
N MET A 334 8.85 6.50 3.31
CA MET A 334 9.00 7.95 3.43
C MET A 334 9.03 8.40 4.89
N ASP A 335 8.18 7.84 5.73
CA ASP A 335 8.14 8.24 7.13
C ASP A 335 9.36 7.75 7.91
N ALA A 336 9.79 6.51 7.64
CA ALA A 336 10.95 5.90 8.28
C ALA A 336 12.30 6.49 7.83
N PHE A 337 12.37 7.15 6.67
CA PHE A 337 13.63 7.68 6.15
C PHE A 337 14.13 8.87 6.96
N THR A 338 15.32 8.73 7.51
CA THR A 338 16.02 9.77 8.25
C THR A 338 17.49 9.85 7.83
N GLU A 339 18.05 11.04 7.90
CA GLU A 339 19.50 11.28 7.81
C GLU A 339 19.96 11.78 9.16
N ASP A 340 20.91 11.11 9.77
CA ASP A 340 21.55 11.51 11.00
C ASP A 340 23.09 11.47 10.86
N GLU A 341 23.82 11.78 11.91
CA GLU A 341 25.27 11.68 11.97
C GLU A 341 25.67 10.62 13.00
N ALA A 342 26.60 9.77 12.61
CA ALA A 342 27.11 8.72 13.50
C ALA A 342 28.62 8.59 13.35
N PRO A 343 29.34 8.21 14.43
CA PRO A 343 30.78 8.03 14.35
C PRO A 343 31.15 6.87 13.40
N ASN A 344 32.14 7.10 12.57
CA ASN A 344 32.78 6.05 11.77
C ASN A 344 33.81 5.26 12.61
N SER A 345 34.50 4.32 11.98
CA SER A 345 35.51 3.47 12.67
C SER A 345 36.73 4.26 13.22
N LYS A 346 36.89 5.54 12.83
CA LYS A 346 37.92 6.43 13.34
C LYS A 346 37.42 7.42 14.40
N GLY A 347 36.11 7.36 14.73
CA GLY A 347 35.46 8.29 15.64
C GLY A 347 35.05 9.62 15.01
N GLU A 348 35.18 9.79 13.69
CA GLU A 348 34.73 10.98 12.96
C GLU A 348 33.25 10.88 12.64
N MET A 349 32.49 11.99 12.80
CA MET A 349 31.06 12.01 12.49
C MET A 349 30.84 11.96 10.98
N GLU A 350 30.05 11.01 10.51
CA GLU A 350 29.63 10.84 9.12
C GLU A 350 28.13 10.82 8.98
N LYS A 351 27.60 11.40 7.90
CA LYS A 351 26.18 11.31 7.58
C LYS A 351 25.76 9.86 7.37
N ARG A 352 24.64 9.49 7.93
CA ARG A 352 24.05 8.18 7.87
C ARG A 352 22.60 8.28 7.38
N ALA A 353 22.26 7.56 6.30
CA ALA A 353 20.88 7.32 5.90
C ALA A 353 20.36 6.08 6.64
N VAL A 354 19.20 6.20 7.24
CA VAL A 354 18.57 5.15 8.04
C VAL A 354 17.09 5.05 7.69
N LEU A 355 16.60 3.81 7.49
CA LEU A 355 15.18 3.52 7.48
C LEU A 355 14.75 3.06 8.88
N LYS A 356 14.11 3.93 9.67
CA LYS A 356 13.61 3.61 11.01
C LYS A 356 12.24 2.92 10.93
N LEU A 357 12.18 1.84 10.13
CA LEU A 357 10.97 1.02 10.02
C LEU A 357 10.65 0.34 11.35
N ASP A 358 9.35 0.24 11.67
CA ASP A 358 8.89 -0.65 12.73
C ASP A 358 9.44 -2.07 12.48
N HIS A 359 9.85 -2.77 13.53
CA HIS A 359 10.43 -4.11 13.42
C HIS A 359 9.50 -5.10 12.69
N ARG A 360 8.18 -4.94 12.82
CA ARG A 360 7.16 -5.74 12.12
C ARG A 360 7.21 -5.54 10.61
N LEU A 361 7.58 -4.35 10.13
CA LEU A 361 7.64 -3.99 8.72
C LEU A 361 9.02 -4.22 8.10
N ALA A 362 10.10 -4.18 8.90
CA ALA A 362 11.47 -4.35 8.41
C ALA A 362 11.62 -5.62 7.55
N PRO A 363 12.19 -5.54 6.32
CA PRO A 363 12.38 -6.71 5.45
C PRO A 363 13.30 -7.78 6.07
N ILE A 364 14.37 -7.34 6.69
CA ILE A 364 15.32 -8.17 7.43
C ILE A 364 15.18 -7.84 8.92
N LYS A 365 15.03 -8.86 9.76
CA LYS A 365 14.81 -8.70 11.20
C LYS A 365 16.10 -8.59 11.99
N ALA A 366 17.10 -9.34 11.58
CA ALA A 366 18.45 -9.22 12.13
C ALA A 366 19.50 -9.58 11.07
N ALA A 367 20.72 -9.05 11.23
CA ALA A 367 21.85 -9.37 10.36
C ALA A 367 23.01 -9.95 11.16
N LEU A 368 23.55 -11.08 10.71
CA LEU A 368 24.75 -11.73 11.27
C LEU A 368 25.98 -11.20 10.55
N LEU A 369 26.85 -10.53 11.28
CA LEU A 369 28.01 -9.82 10.77
C LEU A 369 29.28 -10.28 11.48
N PRO A 370 30.02 -11.32 11.00
CA PRO A 370 31.32 -11.65 11.58
C PRO A 370 32.25 -10.43 11.49
N LEU A 371 33.00 -10.11 12.56
CA LEU A 371 33.85 -8.92 12.64
C LEU A 371 34.82 -8.80 11.44
N SER A 372 35.34 -9.94 11.03
CA SER A 372 36.16 -10.07 9.82
C SER A 372 35.81 -11.36 9.06
N ARG A 373 36.10 -11.39 7.76
CA ARG A 373 36.03 -12.62 6.98
C ARG A 373 37.19 -13.55 7.39
N ASN A 374 36.87 -14.53 8.18
CA ASN A 374 37.83 -15.40 8.86
C ASN A 374 37.26 -16.82 8.95
N ALA A 375 38.15 -17.84 8.96
CA ALA A 375 37.76 -19.23 8.96
C ALA A 375 37.06 -19.66 10.28
N ASP A 376 37.31 -18.95 11.38
CA ASP A 376 36.73 -19.26 12.69
C ASP A 376 35.41 -18.51 12.92
N LEU A 377 35.30 -17.23 12.51
CA LEU A 377 34.14 -16.38 12.77
C LEU A 377 33.00 -16.60 11.77
N SER A 378 33.31 -16.73 10.47
CA SER A 378 32.27 -16.82 9.43
C SER A 378 31.41 -18.08 9.52
N PRO A 379 31.96 -19.30 9.78
CA PRO A 379 31.11 -20.48 10.00
C PRO A 379 30.18 -20.33 11.21
N LYS A 380 30.69 -19.87 12.36
CA LYS A 380 29.89 -19.66 13.57
C LYS A 380 28.74 -18.68 13.36
N ALA A 381 29.00 -17.58 12.60
CA ALA A 381 27.98 -16.62 12.21
C ALA A 381 26.93 -17.26 11.28
N ARG A 382 27.33 -18.11 10.35
CA ARG A 382 26.40 -18.81 9.43
C ARG A 382 25.52 -19.80 10.17
N ASP A 383 26.08 -20.53 11.14
CA ASP A 383 25.33 -21.50 11.95
C ASP A 383 24.25 -20.79 12.77
N LEU A 384 24.60 -19.70 13.44
CA LEU A 384 23.63 -18.89 14.17
C LEU A 384 22.58 -18.29 13.23
N ALA A 385 22.99 -17.77 12.05
CA ALA A 385 22.05 -17.29 11.05
C ALA A 385 21.09 -18.37 10.58
N ALA A 386 21.57 -19.59 10.35
CA ALA A 386 20.74 -20.73 9.95
C ALA A 386 19.73 -21.12 11.04
N GLN A 387 20.13 -21.05 12.31
CA GLN A 387 19.23 -21.26 13.43
C GLN A 387 18.11 -20.20 13.46
N LEU A 388 18.46 -18.93 13.45
CA LEU A 388 17.51 -17.82 13.55
C LEU A 388 16.57 -17.71 12.34
N ARG A 389 17.01 -18.14 11.14
CA ARG A 389 16.17 -18.17 9.92
C ARG A 389 14.96 -19.10 10.03
N LYS A 390 14.91 -19.98 10.99
CA LYS A 390 13.71 -20.81 11.24
C LYS A 390 12.51 -19.96 11.66
N ASN A 391 12.77 -18.79 12.28
CA ASN A 391 11.74 -17.93 12.85
C ASN A 391 11.64 -16.58 12.16
N TRP A 392 12.75 -16.04 11.61
CA TRP A 392 12.81 -14.66 11.08
C TRP A 392 13.59 -14.56 9.77
N SER A 393 13.36 -13.48 9.04
CA SER A 393 14.19 -13.09 7.90
C SER A 393 15.54 -12.57 8.41
N ILE A 394 16.60 -13.32 8.16
CA ILE A 394 17.95 -13.06 8.66
C ILE A 394 18.92 -12.90 7.50
N ASP A 395 19.66 -11.78 7.49
CA ASP A 395 20.77 -11.53 6.56
C ASP A 395 22.09 -12.05 7.14
N PHE A 396 23.04 -12.35 6.26
CA PHE A 396 24.42 -12.67 6.59
C PHE A 396 25.34 -11.91 5.64
N ASP A 397 26.27 -11.12 6.19
CA ASP A 397 27.22 -10.34 5.41
C ASP A 397 28.62 -10.38 6.03
N ASP A 398 29.58 -10.91 5.28
CA ASP A 398 31.01 -10.93 5.64
C ASP A 398 31.89 -10.11 4.66
N ALA A 399 31.26 -9.30 3.77
CA ALA A 399 31.95 -8.56 2.73
C ALA A 399 32.31 -7.12 3.11
N GLY A 400 33.60 -6.83 3.23
CA GLY A 400 34.13 -5.50 3.54
C GLY A 400 34.22 -5.21 5.05
N ALA A 401 34.55 -3.96 5.41
CA ALA A 401 34.70 -3.54 6.79
C ALA A 401 33.36 -3.54 7.55
N ILE A 402 33.39 -3.92 8.85
CA ILE A 402 32.20 -4.03 9.71
C ILE A 402 31.35 -2.75 9.73
N GLY A 403 31.96 -1.58 9.80
CA GLY A 403 31.24 -0.29 9.78
C GLY A 403 30.42 -0.08 8.51
N ARG A 404 30.93 -0.49 7.33
CA ARG A 404 30.18 -0.43 6.06
C ARG A 404 29.00 -1.39 6.05
N ARG A 405 29.13 -2.55 6.71
CA ARG A 405 28.05 -3.53 6.81
C ARG A 405 26.93 -3.05 7.73
N TYR A 406 27.25 -2.40 8.84
CA TYR A 406 26.28 -1.72 9.68
C TYR A 406 25.50 -0.66 8.87
N ARG A 407 26.20 0.18 8.08
CA ARG A 407 25.57 1.20 7.23
C ARG A 407 24.60 0.60 6.20
N ARG A 408 24.98 -0.54 5.59
CA ARG A 408 24.07 -1.26 4.66
C ARG A 408 22.81 -1.72 5.35
N GLN A 409 22.89 -2.20 6.59
CA GLN A 409 21.75 -2.66 7.37
C GLN A 409 20.90 -1.49 7.88
N ASP A 410 21.50 -0.38 8.30
CA ASP A 410 20.81 0.85 8.66
C ASP A 410 19.97 1.38 7.48
N GLU A 411 20.54 1.40 6.26
CA GLU A 411 19.87 1.86 5.03
C GLU A 411 18.69 0.99 4.59
N ILE A 412 18.65 -0.28 4.95
CA ILE A 412 17.54 -1.19 4.62
C ILE A 412 16.55 -1.41 5.76
N GLY A 413 16.83 -0.78 6.91
CA GLY A 413 15.92 -0.77 8.04
C GLY A 413 16.00 -2.00 8.94
N THR A 414 17.09 -2.76 8.91
CA THR A 414 17.29 -3.91 9.81
C THR A 414 17.41 -3.44 11.26
N PRO A 415 16.52 -3.86 12.18
CA PRO A 415 16.51 -3.34 13.54
C PRO A 415 17.71 -3.80 14.38
N TYR A 416 18.21 -5.01 14.13
CA TYR A 416 19.31 -5.58 14.94
C TYR A 416 20.45 -6.11 14.10
N CYS A 417 21.68 -5.74 14.46
CA CYS A 417 22.89 -6.32 13.89
C CYS A 417 23.63 -7.13 14.95
N ILE A 418 23.94 -8.39 14.66
CA ILE A 418 24.57 -9.33 15.56
C ILE A 418 26.00 -9.57 15.08
N THR A 419 26.98 -9.16 15.86
CA THR A 419 28.40 -9.28 15.52
C THR A 419 29.02 -10.46 16.25
N ILE A 420 29.67 -11.32 15.50
CA ILE A 420 30.51 -12.40 15.96
C ILE A 420 31.97 -11.92 15.85
N ASP A 421 32.67 -11.82 16.96
CA ASP A 421 34.04 -11.31 17.08
C ASP A 421 34.99 -12.38 17.66
N PHE A 422 36.25 -12.00 17.89
CA PHE A 422 37.23 -12.94 18.42
C PHE A 422 36.97 -13.34 19.89
N GLU A 423 36.39 -12.42 20.69
CA GLU A 423 35.97 -12.72 22.06
C GLU A 423 34.85 -13.75 22.08
N THR A 424 34.02 -13.79 21.02
CA THR A 424 32.99 -14.84 20.87
C THR A 424 33.57 -16.27 20.87
N LEU A 425 34.81 -16.45 20.45
CA LEU A 425 35.47 -17.75 20.46
C LEU A 425 35.85 -18.19 21.88
N GLU A 426 36.03 -17.21 22.77
CA GLU A 426 36.44 -17.47 24.18
C GLU A 426 35.23 -17.57 25.12
N ASP A 427 34.26 -16.60 25.00
CA ASP A 427 33.14 -16.45 25.94
C ASP A 427 31.80 -17.00 25.45
N ASN A 428 31.74 -17.47 24.18
CA ASN A 428 30.51 -17.91 23.50
C ASN A 428 29.38 -16.86 23.54
N ALA A 429 29.73 -15.56 23.48
CA ALA A 429 28.76 -14.46 23.41
C ALA A 429 28.93 -13.63 22.12
N VAL A 430 27.90 -12.91 21.73
CA VAL A 430 27.86 -12.05 20.55
C VAL A 430 27.47 -10.63 20.95
N THR A 431 27.85 -9.64 20.16
CA THR A 431 27.42 -8.25 20.36
C THR A 431 26.22 -7.93 19.48
N ILE A 432 25.09 -7.54 20.08
CA ILE A 432 23.88 -7.10 19.37
C ILE A 432 23.83 -5.58 19.40
N ARG A 433 23.72 -4.95 18.22
CA ARG A 433 23.58 -3.50 18.05
C ARG A 433 22.16 -3.18 17.62
N ASP A 434 21.53 -2.29 18.34
CA ASP A 434 20.26 -1.67 17.98
C ASP A 434 20.47 -0.57 16.92
N ARG A 435 19.64 -0.55 15.86
CA ARG A 435 19.71 0.39 14.73
C ARG A 435 19.47 1.84 15.17
N ASP A 436 18.47 2.06 16.02
CA ASP A 436 17.95 3.39 16.30
C ASP A 436 18.78 4.11 17.38
N THR A 437 19.14 3.39 18.42
CA THR A 437 19.94 3.91 19.54
C THR A 437 21.45 3.74 19.36
N MET A 438 21.87 2.84 18.46
CA MET A 438 23.25 2.36 18.30
C MET A 438 23.83 1.70 19.56
N ALA A 439 23.01 1.50 20.59
CA ALA A 439 23.41 0.76 21.79
C ALA A 439 23.84 -0.65 21.44
N GLN A 440 24.82 -1.14 22.16
CA GLN A 440 25.37 -2.50 21.99
C GLN A 440 25.26 -3.26 23.30
N GLU A 441 24.84 -4.49 23.19
CA GLU A 441 24.69 -5.42 24.33
C GLU A 441 25.37 -6.73 23.99
N ARG A 442 26.08 -7.32 24.96
CA ARG A 442 26.73 -8.61 24.79
C ARG A 442 25.87 -9.72 25.37
N ILE A 443 25.51 -10.70 24.51
CA ILE A 443 24.55 -11.76 24.81
C ILE A 443 25.18 -13.13 24.50
N GLY A 444 25.04 -14.10 25.38
CA GLY A 444 25.43 -15.50 25.09
C GLY A 444 24.71 -16.03 23.86
N ILE A 445 25.39 -16.75 22.97
CA ILE A 445 24.84 -17.24 21.69
C ILE A 445 23.54 -18.04 21.93
N ASP A 446 23.50 -18.88 22.94
CA ASP A 446 22.34 -19.70 23.26
C ASP A 446 21.10 -18.88 23.71
N ASN A 447 21.30 -17.62 24.09
CA ASN A 447 20.25 -16.70 24.53
C ASN A 447 19.80 -15.73 23.47
N VAL A 448 20.43 -15.69 22.27
CA VAL A 448 20.13 -14.72 21.22
C VAL A 448 18.67 -14.83 20.75
N GLU A 449 18.17 -16.03 20.53
CA GLU A 449 16.80 -16.28 20.12
C GLU A 449 15.80 -15.79 21.18
N ALA A 450 16.03 -16.09 22.43
CA ALA A 450 15.21 -15.64 23.56
C ALA A 450 15.28 -14.10 23.75
N TRP A 451 16.41 -13.48 23.41
CA TRP A 451 16.56 -12.02 23.44
C TRP A 451 15.79 -11.34 22.30
N LEU A 452 15.81 -11.92 21.08
CA LEU A 452 15.11 -11.38 19.90
C LEU A 452 13.60 -11.57 19.98
N ALA A 453 13.12 -12.70 20.48
CA ALA A 453 11.70 -13.08 20.43
C ALA A 453 10.74 -12.01 20.96
N PRO A 454 10.91 -11.40 22.14
CA PRO A 454 10.02 -10.36 22.62
C PRO A 454 10.16 -9.04 21.85
N ARG A 455 11.32 -8.77 21.25
CA ARG A 455 11.63 -7.56 20.48
C ARG A 455 11.15 -7.62 19.03
N LEU A 456 10.94 -8.83 18.53
CA LEU A 456 10.41 -9.11 17.19
C LEU A 456 8.98 -9.69 17.28
N LEU A 457 8.28 -9.42 18.36
CA LEU A 457 6.91 -9.88 18.54
C LEU A 457 6.00 -9.27 17.45
N GLY A 458 5.21 -10.13 16.82
CA GLY A 458 4.28 -9.71 15.78
C GLY A 458 4.83 -9.71 14.35
N CYS A 459 6.10 -10.12 14.18
CA CYS A 459 6.70 -10.31 12.86
C CYS A 459 6.17 -11.56 12.15
#